data_11e02e15ccd291c810ef42bbfa5bf6ef
#
_entry.id   11e02e15ccd291c810ef42bbfa5bf6ef
#
_cell.length_a   1.000
_cell.length_b   1.000
_cell.length_c   1.000
_cell.angle_alpha   90.00
_cell.angle_beta   90.00
_cell.angle_gamma   90.00
#
_symmetry.space_group_name_H-M   'P 1'
#
loop_
_entity.id
_entity.type
_entity.pdbx_description
1 polymer ?
#
loop_
_entity_poly.entity_id
_entity_poly.type
_entity_poly.pdbx_seq_one_letter_code
_entity_poly.pdbx_strand_id
1 'polypeptide(L)'
;NTNSSVCGYAHFPGGRDMIFLNKSCVGDGKTFSHEMGHFFGLYHTFETANGVELINGTNCLVAGDLICDTPADPNGLNGADCQMLPYLPDPSGNWYVPHIGNIMSYYSAGCKCGFTSQQFNWMIQQFLTNRNYLW
;
A
#
# COMPACT_ATOMS: atom_id res chain seq x y z
N ASN A 1 2.21 -26.94 -10.43
CA ASN A 1 0.83 -26.47 -10.11
C ASN A 1 0.85 -25.64 -8.85
N THR A 2 1.32 -24.42 -8.93
CA THR A 2 1.11 -23.43 -7.87
C THR A 2 -0.16 -22.66 -8.20
N ASN A 3 -1.28 -23.14 -7.68
CA ASN A 3 -2.52 -22.38 -7.59
C ASN A 3 -2.31 -21.30 -6.50
N SER A 4 -1.41 -20.37 -6.77
CA SER A 4 -1.19 -19.25 -5.87
C SER A 4 -2.24 -18.22 -6.19
N SER A 5 -3.12 -17.97 -5.25
CA SER A 5 -4.10 -16.88 -5.31
C SER A 5 -3.45 -15.49 -5.15
N VAL A 6 -2.13 -15.46 -4.97
CA VAL A 6 -1.37 -14.24 -4.76
C VAL A 6 -0.83 -13.74 -6.10
N CYS A 7 -1.08 -12.47 -6.41
CA CYS A 7 -0.62 -11.84 -7.64
C CYS A 7 0.88 -11.49 -7.64
N GLY A 8 1.41 -11.18 -6.48
CA GLY A 8 2.83 -10.89 -6.30
C GLY A 8 3.23 -10.90 -4.84
N TYR A 9 4.51 -10.84 -4.58
CA TYR A 9 5.08 -10.48 -3.29
C TYR A 9 6.49 -9.94 -3.47
N ALA A 10 6.91 -9.10 -2.55
CA ALA A 10 8.27 -8.58 -2.46
C ALA A 10 8.80 -8.73 -1.03
N HIS A 11 10.11 -8.79 -0.91
CA HIS A 11 10.75 -8.70 0.40
C HIS A 11 11.02 -7.23 0.75
N PHE A 12 10.68 -6.86 1.97
CA PHE A 12 11.01 -5.55 2.54
C PHE A 12 12.54 -5.36 2.63
N PRO A 13 13.02 -4.10 2.78
CA PRO A 13 14.44 -3.82 3.02
C PRO A 13 15.00 -4.67 4.16
N GLY A 14 16.20 -5.23 3.96
CA GLY A 14 16.79 -6.24 4.86
C GLY A 14 16.45 -7.69 4.53
N GLY A 15 15.46 -7.94 3.67
CA GLY A 15 15.17 -9.25 3.10
C GLY A 15 15.92 -9.50 1.80
N ARG A 16 15.52 -10.54 1.08
CA ARG A 16 16.11 -10.89 -0.23
C ARG A 16 15.76 -9.84 -1.29
N ASP A 17 16.67 -9.60 -2.24
CA ASP A 17 16.44 -8.74 -3.40
C ASP A 17 15.61 -9.48 -4.45
N MET A 18 14.33 -9.65 -4.16
CA MET A 18 13.42 -10.41 -5.00
C MET A 18 12.02 -9.82 -4.97
N ILE A 19 11.46 -9.71 -6.17
CA ILE A 19 10.04 -9.47 -6.39
C ILE A 19 9.51 -10.67 -7.17
N PHE A 20 8.48 -11.31 -6.68
CA PHE A 20 7.75 -12.35 -7.39
C PHE A 20 6.47 -11.77 -7.99
N LEU A 21 6.17 -12.15 -9.23
CA LEU A 21 4.94 -11.78 -9.93
C LEU A 21 4.30 -13.02 -10.55
N ASN A 22 3.01 -13.18 -10.33
CA ASN A 22 2.24 -14.19 -11.04
C ASN A 22 1.96 -13.70 -12.46
N LYS A 23 2.31 -14.51 -13.46
CA LYS A 23 2.11 -14.18 -14.87
C LYS A 23 0.69 -13.77 -15.23
N SER A 24 -0.31 -14.31 -14.53
CA SER A 24 -1.72 -13.96 -14.76
C SER A 24 -2.11 -12.55 -14.28
N CYS A 25 -1.28 -11.92 -13.44
CA CYS A 25 -1.57 -10.63 -12.82
C CYS A 25 -0.72 -9.47 -13.36
N VAL A 26 0.31 -9.76 -14.18
CA VAL A 26 1.25 -8.69 -14.62
C VAL A 26 0.68 -7.77 -15.69
N GLY A 27 -0.45 -8.12 -16.31
CA GLY A 27 -1.01 -7.38 -17.45
C GLY A 27 -1.58 -6.01 -17.11
N ASP A 28 -1.85 -5.72 -15.83
CA ASP A 28 -2.44 -4.45 -15.38
C ASP A 28 -1.41 -3.35 -15.11
N GLY A 29 -0.12 -3.68 -15.09
CA GLY A 29 0.97 -2.77 -14.76
C GLY A 29 0.99 -2.27 -13.31
N LYS A 30 -0.02 -2.57 -12.52
CA LYS A 30 -0.19 -2.08 -11.14
C LYS A 30 0.42 -3.02 -10.11
N THR A 31 0.31 -4.33 -10.37
CA THR A 31 0.88 -5.35 -9.48
C THR A 31 2.40 -5.16 -9.33
N PHE A 32 3.13 -4.93 -10.42
CA PHE A 32 4.57 -4.67 -10.32
C PHE A 32 4.89 -3.42 -9.49
N SER A 33 4.19 -2.31 -9.75
CA SER A 33 4.38 -1.07 -8.99
C SER A 33 4.06 -1.25 -7.49
N HIS A 34 3.04 -2.03 -7.17
CA HIS A 34 2.67 -2.39 -5.80
C HIS A 34 3.82 -3.14 -5.09
N GLU A 35 4.32 -4.20 -5.73
CA GLU A 35 5.43 -4.97 -5.18
C GLU A 35 6.73 -4.16 -5.07
N MET A 36 6.97 -3.22 -6.00
CA MET A 36 8.08 -2.27 -5.89
C MET A 36 7.92 -1.37 -4.66
N GLY A 37 6.70 -0.96 -4.32
CA GLY A 37 6.44 -0.23 -3.08
C GLY A 37 6.88 -1.02 -1.85
N HIS A 38 6.50 -2.29 -1.74
CA HIS A 38 6.96 -3.18 -0.66
C HIS A 38 8.47 -3.39 -0.68
N PHE A 39 9.05 -3.58 -1.87
CA PHE A 39 10.49 -3.73 -2.03
C PHE A 39 11.25 -2.54 -1.47
N PHE A 40 10.69 -1.34 -1.56
CA PHE A 40 11.22 -0.13 -0.95
C PHE A 40 10.53 0.25 0.38
N GLY A 41 9.96 -0.71 1.07
CA GLY A 41 9.56 -0.58 2.46
C GLY A 41 8.22 0.09 2.72
N LEU A 42 7.35 0.24 1.72
CA LEU A 42 6.00 0.72 1.94
C LEU A 42 5.10 -0.41 2.44
N TYR A 43 4.31 -0.12 3.45
CA TYR A 43 3.20 -0.96 3.89
C TYR A 43 1.95 -0.73 3.01
N HIS A 44 0.95 -1.59 3.16
CA HIS A 44 -0.37 -1.30 2.60
C HIS A 44 -0.99 -0.09 3.30
N THR A 45 -1.80 0.69 2.58
CA THR A 45 -2.51 1.84 3.16
C THR A 45 -3.46 1.45 4.30
N PHE A 46 -3.89 0.18 4.34
CA PHE A 46 -4.75 -0.40 5.36
C PHE A 46 -4.00 -1.22 6.42
N GLU A 47 -2.70 -0.99 6.60
CA GLU A 47 -1.90 -1.73 7.58
C GLU A 47 -2.41 -1.48 9.01
N THR A 48 -2.47 -2.55 9.79
CA THR A 48 -2.94 -2.48 11.19
C THR A 48 -1.96 -3.09 12.19
N ALA A 49 -0.85 -3.68 11.73
CA ALA A 49 0.16 -4.23 12.63
C ALA A 49 0.80 -3.17 13.53
N ASN A 50 0.81 -1.91 13.07
CA ASN A 50 1.28 -0.75 13.83
C ASN A 50 0.15 -0.08 14.64
N GLY A 51 -1.05 -0.67 14.66
CA GLY A 51 -2.26 -0.07 15.23
C GLY A 51 -3.17 0.54 14.16
N VAL A 52 -4.41 0.83 14.55
CA VAL A 52 -5.39 1.45 13.64
C VAL A 52 -5.10 2.94 13.49
N GLU A 53 -4.94 3.38 12.25
CA GLU A 53 -4.79 4.80 11.96
C GLU A 53 -6.12 5.53 12.11
N LEU A 54 -6.08 6.70 12.75
CA LEU A 54 -7.24 7.56 12.91
C LEU A 54 -7.42 8.47 11.69
N ILE A 55 -8.66 8.68 11.28
CA ILE A 55 -9.01 9.49 10.11
C ILE A 55 -8.46 10.92 10.20
N ASN A 56 -8.37 11.46 11.41
CA ASN A 56 -7.81 12.80 11.63
C ASN A 56 -6.28 12.86 11.53
N GLY A 57 -5.62 11.73 11.26
CA GLY A 57 -4.18 11.63 11.06
C GLY A 57 -3.32 11.88 12.30
N THR A 58 -3.92 12.02 13.49
CA THR A 58 -3.16 12.40 14.70
C THR A 58 -2.15 11.33 15.15
N ASN A 59 -2.29 10.10 14.70
CA ASN A 59 -1.41 8.97 15.02
C ASN A 59 -0.67 8.39 13.81
N CYS A 60 -0.70 9.04 12.65
CA CYS A 60 -0.15 8.52 11.39
C CYS A 60 1.34 8.13 11.44
N LEU A 61 2.13 8.74 12.33
CA LEU A 61 3.56 8.40 12.48
C LEU A 61 3.82 7.10 13.27
N VAL A 62 2.80 6.56 13.93
CA VAL A 62 2.94 5.40 14.83
C VAL A 62 1.88 4.32 14.60
N ALA A 63 0.96 4.55 13.67
CA ALA A 63 -0.10 3.61 13.31
C ALA A 63 -0.31 3.60 11.78
N GLY A 64 -1.13 2.69 11.29
CA GLY A 64 -1.37 2.54 9.86
C GLY A 64 -0.11 2.16 9.09
N ASP A 65 0.05 2.74 7.92
CA ASP A 65 1.19 2.53 7.05
C ASP A 65 2.41 3.41 7.39
N LEU A 66 2.32 4.23 8.43
CA LEU A 66 3.33 5.17 8.93
C LEU A 66 3.63 6.33 7.96
N ILE A 67 2.72 6.62 7.03
CA ILE A 67 2.82 7.69 6.02
C ILE A 67 1.65 8.66 6.20
N CYS A 68 1.93 9.90 6.56
CA CYS A 68 0.88 10.84 6.98
C CYS A 68 0.11 11.53 5.85
N ASP A 69 0.56 11.43 4.61
CA ASP A 69 -0.19 11.93 3.45
C ASP A 69 -0.99 10.85 2.71
N THR A 70 -1.01 9.63 3.25
CA THR A 70 -1.99 8.59 2.94
C THR A 70 -3.13 8.70 3.92
N PRO A 71 -4.38 8.95 3.50
CA PRO A 71 -5.51 8.91 4.42
C PRO A 71 -5.71 7.50 4.96
N ALA A 72 -6.13 7.40 6.22
CA ALA A 72 -6.46 6.14 6.87
C ALA A 72 -7.41 5.30 5.99
N ASP A 73 -7.07 4.03 5.82
CA ASP A 73 -7.78 3.10 4.95
C ASP A 73 -8.30 1.91 5.76
N PRO A 74 -9.61 1.66 5.76
CA PRO A 74 -10.20 0.55 6.53
C PRO A 74 -10.04 -0.81 5.84
N ASN A 75 -9.20 -0.96 4.81
CA ASN A 75 -9.18 -2.12 3.93
C ASN A 75 -10.55 -2.33 3.27
N GLY A 76 -11.10 -1.27 2.75
CA GLY A 76 -12.43 -1.24 2.21
C GLY A 76 -12.61 -2.23 1.07
N LEU A 77 -13.79 -2.80 0.99
CA LEU A 77 -14.17 -3.67 -0.10
C LEU A 77 -14.24 -2.88 -1.40
N ASN A 78 -13.63 -3.43 -2.42
CA ASN A 78 -13.60 -2.89 -3.76
C ASN A 78 -14.99 -2.69 -4.33
N GLY A 79 -15.46 -1.46 -4.44
CA GLY A 79 -16.42 -1.12 -5.45
C GLY A 79 -15.78 -1.16 -6.83
N ALA A 80 -16.42 -1.78 -7.82
CA ALA A 80 -15.94 -1.83 -9.20
C ALA A 80 -15.78 -0.41 -9.80
N ASP A 81 -16.36 0.60 -9.19
CA ASP A 81 -16.55 1.95 -9.72
C ASP A 81 -15.63 3.00 -9.09
N CYS A 82 -14.48 2.59 -8.57
CA CYS A 82 -13.57 3.48 -7.86
C CYS A 82 -14.24 4.24 -6.70
N GLN A 83 -15.27 3.66 -6.12
CA GLN A 83 -15.93 4.16 -4.94
C GLN A 83 -15.61 3.25 -3.76
N MET A 84 -15.32 3.84 -2.63
CA MET A 84 -15.22 3.10 -1.40
C MET A 84 -16.61 2.60 -1.02
N LEU A 85 -16.75 1.29 -0.88
CA LEU A 85 -17.95 0.73 -0.26
C LEU A 85 -17.84 0.76 1.27
N PRO A 86 -18.96 0.99 1.88
CA PRO A 86 -19.10 1.72 3.11
C PRO A 86 -18.74 0.84 4.28
N TYR A 87 -18.23 1.30 5.18
CA TYR A 87 -18.32 2.47 5.93
C TYR A 87 -18.33 2.02 7.36
N LEU A 88 -17.16 1.56 7.75
CA LEU A 88 -16.91 1.43 9.17
C LEU A 88 -16.29 2.74 9.61
N PRO A 89 -16.79 3.35 10.67
CA PRO A 89 -16.11 4.50 11.27
C PRO A 89 -14.82 4.05 11.94
N ASP A 90 -13.89 4.98 12.08
CA ASP A 90 -12.72 4.79 12.95
C ASP A 90 -13.14 4.63 14.44
N PRO A 91 -12.23 4.30 15.34
CA PRO A 91 -12.54 4.19 16.78
C PRO A 91 -13.13 5.47 17.41
N SER A 92 -13.00 6.61 16.76
CA SER A 92 -13.55 7.91 17.18
C SER A 92 -14.91 8.24 16.55
N GLY A 93 -15.42 7.37 15.67
CA GLY A 93 -16.72 7.54 15.01
C GLY A 93 -16.69 8.37 13.71
N ASN A 94 -15.50 8.66 13.16
CA ASN A 94 -15.38 9.38 11.89
C ASN A 94 -15.38 8.42 10.72
N TRP A 95 -15.87 8.88 9.56
CA TRP A 95 -15.95 8.07 8.34
C TRP A 95 -14.64 8.10 7.55
N TYR A 96 -14.19 6.93 7.10
CA TYR A 96 -13.02 6.82 6.26
C TYR A 96 -13.23 7.43 4.87
N VAL A 97 -12.20 8.10 4.37
CA VAL A 97 -12.11 8.60 2.98
C VAL A 97 -10.74 8.21 2.42
N PRO A 98 -10.52 6.91 2.14
CA PRO A 98 -9.21 6.43 1.70
C PRO A 98 -8.86 6.92 0.30
N HIS A 99 -7.57 6.94 0.00
CA HIS A 99 -7.07 7.26 -1.32
C HIS A 99 -7.19 6.04 -2.25
N ILE A 100 -8.34 5.86 -2.87
CA ILE A 100 -8.68 4.71 -3.75
C ILE A 100 -7.67 4.54 -4.89
N GLY A 101 -7.08 5.63 -5.37
CA GLY A 101 -6.04 5.64 -6.39
C GLY A 101 -4.65 5.22 -5.93
N ASN A 102 -4.45 4.95 -4.65
CA ASN A 102 -3.13 4.60 -4.13
C ASN A 102 -2.69 3.20 -4.59
N ILE A 103 -1.46 3.09 -5.06
CA ILE A 103 -0.89 1.82 -5.53
C ILE A 103 -0.80 0.79 -4.40
N MET A 104 -0.56 1.23 -3.15
CA MET A 104 -0.42 0.34 -1.98
C MET A 104 -1.74 -0.10 -1.37
N SER A 105 -2.89 0.29 -1.95
CA SER A 105 -4.21 -0.19 -1.54
C SER A 105 -4.59 -1.49 -2.26
N TYR A 106 -5.71 -2.10 -1.87
CA TYR A 106 -6.31 -3.24 -2.57
C TYR A 106 -7.57 -2.88 -3.38
N TYR A 107 -7.79 -1.59 -3.64
CA TYR A 107 -8.84 -1.17 -4.56
C TYR A 107 -8.56 -1.65 -5.98
N SER A 108 -9.60 -1.68 -6.82
CA SER A 108 -9.53 -2.17 -8.19
C SER A 108 -8.32 -1.58 -8.94
N ALA A 109 -7.61 -2.43 -9.69
CA ALA A 109 -6.43 -2.01 -10.47
C ALA A 109 -6.75 -0.87 -11.44
N GLY A 110 -7.98 -0.81 -11.99
CA GLY A 110 -8.43 0.29 -12.85
C GLY A 110 -8.53 1.64 -12.15
N CYS A 111 -8.59 1.65 -10.82
CA CYS A 111 -8.67 2.87 -10.02
C CYS A 111 -7.31 3.38 -9.56
N LYS A 112 -6.32 2.50 -9.52
CA LYS A 112 -4.98 2.84 -9.03
C LYS A 112 -4.25 3.74 -10.02
N CYS A 113 -3.69 4.84 -9.53
CA CYS A 113 -3.02 5.85 -10.35
C CYS A 113 -1.62 6.26 -9.86
N GLY A 114 -1.28 6.06 -8.58
CA GLY A 114 0.02 6.51 -8.10
C GLY A 114 0.31 6.26 -6.63
N PHE A 115 1.44 6.80 -6.22
CA PHE A 115 1.89 6.92 -4.84
C PHE A 115 1.74 8.37 -4.39
N THR A 116 1.72 8.58 -3.07
CA THR A 116 1.79 9.94 -2.49
C THR A 116 3.21 10.48 -2.50
N SER A 117 3.36 11.77 -2.21
CA SER A 117 4.68 12.40 -2.13
C SER A 117 5.53 11.82 -1.00
N GLN A 118 4.92 11.54 0.16
CA GLN A 118 5.67 10.95 1.28
C GLN A 118 6.02 9.49 1.00
N GLN A 119 5.17 8.73 0.31
CA GLN A 119 5.52 7.38 -0.15
C GLN A 119 6.73 7.41 -1.09
N PHE A 120 6.78 8.32 -2.05
CA PHE A 120 7.96 8.48 -2.91
C PHE A 120 9.21 8.84 -2.11
N ASN A 121 9.11 9.79 -1.20
CA ASN A 121 10.25 10.19 -0.36
C ASN A 121 10.74 9.02 0.51
N TRP A 122 9.82 8.23 1.05
CA TRP A 122 10.16 7.03 1.81
C TRP A 122 10.91 6.02 0.95
N MET A 123 10.40 5.70 -0.23
CA MET A 123 11.05 4.76 -1.16
C MET A 123 12.47 5.23 -1.55
N ILE A 124 12.64 6.53 -1.83
CA ILE A 124 13.95 7.12 -2.14
C ILE A 124 14.89 6.95 -0.94
N GLN A 125 14.41 7.23 0.26
CA GLN A 125 15.21 7.09 1.47
C GLN A 125 15.63 5.63 1.69
N GLN A 126 14.73 4.67 1.53
CA GLN A 126 15.04 3.24 1.62
C GLN A 126 16.06 2.80 0.54
N PHE A 127 15.93 3.30 -0.67
CA PHE A 127 16.91 3.06 -1.72
C PHE A 127 18.29 3.57 -1.33
N LEU A 128 18.40 4.80 -0.86
CA LEU A 128 19.68 5.42 -0.50
C LEU A 128 20.33 4.84 0.75
N THR A 129 19.57 4.24 1.66
CA THR A 129 20.08 3.74 2.95
C THR A 129 20.20 2.22 2.99
N ASN A 130 19.16 1.52 2.62
CA ASN A 130 19.05 0.07 2.82
C ASN A 130 19.27 -0.75 1.54
N ARG A 131 19.19 -0.11 0.35
CA ARG A 131 19.38 -0.75 -0.95
C ARG A 131 20.33 0.02 -1.86
N ASN A 132 21.23 0.80 -1.28
CA ASN A 132 22.21 1.62 -1.99
C ASN A 132 23.23 0.81 -2.83
N TYR A 133 23.33 -0.48 -2.60
CA TYR A 133 24.16 -1.41 -3.36
C TYR A 133 23.54 -1.84 -4.71
N LEU A 134 22.33 -1.40 -5.04
CA LEU A 134 21.66 -1.73 -6.30
C LEU A 134 22.08 -0.82 -7.47
N TRP A 135 23.05 0.08 -7.27
CA TRP A 135 23.53 1.03 -8.27
C TRP A 135 25.06 1.11 -8.32
#